data_c59dc82e6e33f7e0e14f89e1d9a7d580
#
_entry.id   c59dc82e6e33f7e0e14f89e1d9a7d580
#
_cell.length_a   1.000
_cell.length_b   1.000
_cell.length_c   1.000
_cell.angle_alpha   90.00
_cell.angle_beta   90.00
_cell.angle_gamma   90.00
#
_symmetry.space_group_name_H-M   'P 1'
#
loop_
_entity.id
_entity.type
_entity.pdbx_description
1 polymer ?
#
loop_
_entity_poly.entity_id
_entity_poly.type
_entity_poly.pdbx_seq_one_letter_code
_entity_poly.pdbx_strand_id
1 'polypeptide(L)' 'MKPQYLSPKEASIFLSVSVNLLQKWRTLGVGVPYIKLGTSTSSIIRYKLDDLLEYIENQKIQVM' A
#
# COMPACT_ATOMS: atom_id res chain seq x y z
N MET A 1 14.05 3.01 15.21
CA MET A 1 14.06 3.24 13.77
C MET A 1 12.81 4.00 13.37
N LYS A 2 12.97 4.96 12.46
CA LYS A 2 11.83 5.71 11.98
C LYS A 2 11.03 4.87 11.01
N PRO A 3 9.69 4.87 11.09
CA PRO A 3 8.88 4.19 10.08
C PRO A 3 9.10 4.84 8.73
N GLN A 4 9.06 4.03 7.70
CA GLN A 4 9.22 4.51 6.33
C GLN A 4 7.87 4.53 5.63
N TYR A 5 7.57 5.63 4.98
CA TYR A 5 6.33 5.82 4.25
C TYR A 5 6.63 5.94 2.77
N LEU A 6 5.84 5.27 1.96
CA LEU A 6 6.03 5.20 0.52
C LEU A 6 4.88 5.89 -0.20
N SER A 7 5.19 6.55 -1.31
CA SER A 7 4.17 7.07 -2.20
C SER A 7 3.48 5.89 -2.92
N PRO A 8 2.32 6.12 -3.55
CA PRO A 8 1.70 5.07 -4.35
C PRO A 8 2.62 4.50 -5.41
N LYS A 9 3.41 5.35 -6.05
CA LYS A 9 4.36 4.89 -7.06
C LYS A 9 5.44 4.00 -6.45
N GLU A 10 6.01 4.44 -5.33
CA GLU A 10 7.03 3.66 -4.65
C GLU A 10 6.47 2.32 -4.16
N ALA A 11 5.26 2.35 -3.62
CA ALA A 11 4.59 1.13 -3.16
C ALA A 11 4.33 0.17 -4.32
N SER A 12 3.93 0.71 -5.48
CA SER A 12 3.69 -0.12 -6.66
C SER A 12 4.96 -0.83 -7.12
N ILE A 13 6.08 -0.12 -7.09
CA ILE A 13 7.37 -0.70 -7.45
C ILE A 13 7.76 -1.77 -6.43
N PHE A 14 7.59 -1.46 -5.14
CA PHE A 14 7.93 -2.40 -4.07
C PHE A 14 7.12 -3.69 -4.18
N LEU A 15 5.83 -3.59 -4.48
CA LEU A 15 4.94 -4.73 -4.60
C LEU A 15 4.94 -5.34 -6.00
N SER A 16 5.58 -4.70 -6.97
CA SER A 16 5.59 -5.13 -8.38
C SER A 16 4.19 -5.21 -8.97
N VAL A 17 3.36 -4.22 -8.65
CA VAL A 17 2.01 -4.11 -9.20
C VAL A 17 1.85 -2.71 -9.78
N SER A 18 0.77 -2.50 -10.54
CA SER A 18 0.54 -1.19 -11.14
C SER A 18 -0.02 -0.20 -10.12
N VAL A 19 0.25 1.08 -10.34
CA VAL A 19 -0.34 2.15 -9.53
C VAL A 19 -1.86 2.10 -9.64
N ASN A 20 -2.39 1.79 -10.82
CA ASN A 20 -3.82 1.69 -11.05
C ASN A 20 -4.45 0.58 -10.20
N LEU A 21 -3.75 -0.53 -10.01
CA LEU A 21 -4.26 -1.60 -9.16
C LEU A 21 -4.36 -1.14 -7.71
N LEU A 22 -3.34 -0.43 -7.23
CA LEU A 22 -3.38 0.10 -5.86
C LEU A 22 -4.55 1.07 -5.69
N GLN A 23 -4.79 1.93 -6.68
CA GLN A 23 -5.91 2.86 -6.65
C GLN A 23 -7.25 2.11 -6.61
N LYS A 24 -7.37 1.06 -7.42
CA LYS A 24 -8.57 0.24 -7.44
C LYS A 24 -8.82 -0.42 -6.10
N TRP A 25 -7.77 -0.94 -5.47
CA TRP A 25 -7.88 -1.55 -4.15
C TRP A 25 -8.37 -0.53 -3.12
N ARG A 26 -7.83 0.70 -3.15
CA ARG A 26 -8.28 1.75 -2.23
C ARG A 26 -9.76 2.06 -2.43
N THR A 27 -10.20 2.15 -3.68
CA THR A 27 -11.60 2.42 -4.00
C THR A 27 -12.52 1.32 -3.50
N LEU A 28 -12.08 0.07 -3.60
CA LEU A 28 -12.86 -1.09 -3.18
C LEU A 28 -12.74 -1.39 -1.69
N GLY A 29 -11.81 -0.72 -1.01
CA GLY A 29 -11.58 -0.98 0.41
C GLY A 29 -10.92 -2.32 0.68
N VAL A 30 -10.10 -2.80 -0.24
CA VAL A 30 -9.40 -4.07 -0.11
C VAL A 30 -7.91 -3.88 -0.33
N GLY A 31 -7.15 -4.94 -0.13
CA GLY A 31 -5.71 -4.94 -0.38
C GLY A 31 -4.92 -4.38 0.79
N VAL A 32 -3.89 -3.62 0.47
CA VAL A 32 -2.92 -3.13 1.44
C VAL A 32 -3.48 -1.94 2.23
N PRO A 33 -3.27 -1.88 3.55
CA PRO A 33 -3.62 -0.68 4.32
C PRO A 33 -2.87 0.54 3.80
N TYR A 34 -3.50 1.68 3.88
CA TYR A 34 -2.87 2.93 3.45
C TYR A 34 -3.25 4.08 4.39
N ILE A 35 -2.50 5.17 4.27
CA ILE A 35 -2.70 6.37 5.08
C ILE A 35 -3.12 7.50 4.17
N LYS A 36 -4.14 8.22 4.57
CA LYS A 36 -4.63 9.39 3.84
C LYS A 36 -4.32 10.62 4.67
N LEU A 37 -3.44 11.45 4.14
CA LEU A 37 -3.02 12.68 4.81
C LEU A 37 -3.69 13.88 4.16
N GLY A 38 -3.94 14.91 4.96
CA GLY A 38 -4.50 16.15 4.46
C GLY A 38 -6.01 16.21 4.56
N THR A 39 -6.59 17.14 3.80
CA THR A 39 -8.03 17.39 3.80
C THR A 39 -8.69 16.61 2.67
N SER A 40 -10.03 16.63 2.64
CA SER A 40 -10.79 15.96 1.58
C SER A 40 -10.47 16.50 0.19
N THR A 41 -10.00 17.76 0.10
CA THR A 41 -9.67 18.38 -1.19
C THR A 41 -8.19 18.26 -1.55
N SER A 42 -7.34 17.88 -0.59
CA SER A 42 -5.89 17.82 -0.79
C SER A 42 -5.32 16.58 -0.13
N SER A 43 -5.91 15.43 -0.42
CA SER A 43 -5.48 14.18 0.18
C SER A 43 -4.19 13.67 -0.45
N ILE A 44 -3.28 13.23 0.39
CA ILE A 44 -2.03 12.61 -0.04
C ILE A 44 -2.04 11.18 0.48
N ILE A 45 -1.82 10.24 -0.42
CA ILE A 45 -1.82 8.82 -0.06
C ILE A 45 -0.39 8.38 0.24
N ARG A 46 -0.23 7.64 1.33
CA ARG A 46 1.06 7.04 1.69
C ARG A 46 0.83 5.63 2.18
N TYR A 47 1.85 4.79 2.03
CA TYR A 47 1.84 3.41 2.50
C TYR A 47 2.98 3.24 3.49
N LYS A 48 2.68 2.65 4.64
CA LYS A 48 3.70 2.35 5.62
C LYS A 48 4.42 1.07 5.22
N LEU A 49 5.74 1.10 5.14
CA LEU A 49 6.51 -0.05 4.69
C LEU A 49 6.21 -1.30 5.51
N ASP A 50 6.11 -1.16 6.83
CA ASP A 50 5.81 -2.30 7.69
C ASP A 50 4.48 -2.95 7.33
N ASP A 51 3.48 -2.15 6.95
CA ASP A 51 2.18 -2.68 6.53
C ASP A 51 2.28 -3.46 5.23
N LEU A 52 3.13 -3.00 4.32
CA LEU A 52 3.35 -3.71 3.06
C LEU A 52 4.02 -5.05 3.30
N LEU A 53 5.02 -5.07 4.17
CA LEU A 53 5.72 -6.31 4.50
C LEU A 53 4.78 -7.32 5.15
N GLU A 54 3.95 -6.86 6.06
CA GLU A 54 2.97 -7.72 6.72
C GLU A 54 1.95 -8.27 5.74
N TYR A 55 1.48 -7.40 4.82
CA TYR A 55 0.53 -7.82 3.80
C TYR A 55 1.12 -8.92 2.93
N ILE A 56 2.37 -8.75 2.49
CA ILE A 56 3.04 -9.75 1.67
C ILE A 56 3.11 -11.10 2.38
N GLU A 57 3.48 -11.07 3.67
CA GLU A 57 3.57 -12.31 4.45
C GLU A 57 2.21 -13.00 4.56
N ASN A 58 1.15 -12.22 4.74
CA ASN A 58 -0.20 -12.78 4.87
C ASN A 58 -0.75 -13.32 3.55
N GLN A 59 -0.19 -12.90 2.43
CA GLN A 59 -0.61 -13.39 1.11
C GLN A 59 0.19 -14.60 0.64
N LYS A 60 1.17 -15.01 1.42
CA LYS A 60 2.04 -16.11 1.05
C LYS A 60 1.25 -17.42 1.00
N ILE A 61 1.33 -18.09 -0.14
CA ILE A 61 0.67 -19.38 -0.31
C ILE A 61 1.73 -20.47 -0.15
N GLN A 62 1.48 -21.39 0.78
CA GLN A 62 2.40 -22.49 0.98
C GLN A 62 2.05 -23.63 0.04
N VAL A 63 3.08 -24.12 -0.64
CA VAL A 63 2.94 -25.22 -1.60
C VAL A 63 3.75 -26.39 -1.07
N MET A 64 3.13 -27.55 -1.05
CA MET A 64 3.78 -28.77 -0.57
C MET A 64 4.50 -29.46 -1.71
#